data_bd3e2124628b09371603a53bbbb21df6
#
_entry.id   bd3e2124628b09371603a53bbbb21df6
#
_cell.length_a   1.000
_cell.length_b   1.000
_cell.length_c   1.000
_cell.angle_alpha   90.00
_cell.angle_beta   90.00
_cell.angle_gamma   90.00
#
_symmetry.space_group_name_H-M   'P 1'
#
loop_
_entity.id
_entity.type
_entity.pdbx_description
1 polymer ?
#
loop_
_entity_poly.entity_id
_entity_poly.type
_entity_poly.pdbx_seq_one_letter_code
_entity_poly.pdbx_strand_id
1 'polypeptide(L)'
;MAQYQTLLYYCYSPIENAEQFAADHLEFCKSLDLVGRIIVADEGLNGTVSGTAEACKAYMDAVHADPRFAKTDFKIDEVEEPSFIKMHCRYKLEIVHSGLRNPQIIDPNKETGKHLEPKEFMEMKDRDDVVVLDVRSNYEHSVGHFKNAITLDIENFREFSEKVKELEQYKGKKILTYCTGGIKCEKASALLLKEGFEDVYQLHGGIIKYGKEAGGKDFEGECYVFDNRVTVPVNSVNPSVVSTCKNCGKTTKKMINCANPECNEHFTQCDECGWELDGCCSEECKSHPRKRPYDGTGYYVKFPQPVNTEKISKRKHKKFASKEQVS
;
A
#
# COMPACT_ATOMS: atom_id res chain seq x y z
N MET A 1 -5.51 5.29 -27.56
CA MET A 1 -6.24 5.11 -26.28
C MET A 1 -5.64 3.86 -25.64
N ALA A 2 -5.34 3.90 -24.35
CA ALA A 2 -4.82 2.73 -23.64
C ALA A 2 -5.85 1.61 -23.71
N GLN A 3 -5.40 0.40 -24.01
CA GLN A 3 -6.28 -0.76 -24.19
C GLN A 3 -6.75 -1.34 -22.85
N TYR A 4 -5.97 -1.09 -21.78
CA TYR A 4 -6.22 -1.64 -20.44
C TYR A 4 -6.33 -0.55 -19.39
N GLN A 5 -6.97 -0.89 -18.29
CA GLN A 5 -7.08 -0.04 -17.10
C GLN A 5 -6.70 -0.83 -15.85
N THR A 6 -6.24 -0.11 -14.83
CA THR A 6 -6.04 -0.62 -13.48
C THR A 6 -6.88 0.21 -12.53
N LEU A 7 -7.73 -0.47 -11.76
CA LEU A 7 -8.65 0.13 -10.79
C LEU A 7 -8.11 -0.10 -9.39
N LEU A 8 -7.85 0.95 -8.63
CA LEU A 8 -7.54 0.90 -7.19
C LEU A 8 -8.73 1.43 -6.42
N TYR A 9 -9.22 0.67 -5.45
CA TYR A 9 -10.40 1.03 -4.67
C TYR A 9 -10.44 0.32 -3.31
N TYR A 10 -11.21 0.84 -2.40
CA TYR A 10 -11.64 0.18 -1.17
C TYR A 10 -13.02 0.70 -0.76
N CYS A 11 -13.70 -0.08 0.06
CA CYS A 11 -14.95 0.35 0.70
C CYS A 11 -15.07 -0.33 2.06
N TYR A 12 -15.15 0.46 3.11
CA TYR A 12 -15.59 -0.01 4.42
C TYR A 12 -17.13 -0.10 4.39
N SER A 13 -17.66 -1.31 4.45
CA SER A 13 -19.08 -1.61 4.49
C SER A 13 -19.28 -3.03 5.02
N PRO A 14 -20.15 -3.28 6.00
CA PRO A 14 -20.34 -4.62 6.53
C PRO A 14 -20.74 -5.64 5.46
N ILE A 15 -20.07 -6.79 5.45
CA ILE A 15 -20.34 -7.89 4.52
C ILE A 15 -20.71 -9.12 5.34
N GLU A 16 -21.96 -9.51 5.30
CA GLU A 16 -22.40 -10.80 5.83
C GLU A 16 -21.85 -11.93 4.95
N ASN A 17 -21.42 -13.05 5.58
CA ASN A 17 -20.82 -14.19 4.89
C ASN A 17 -19.67 -13.79 3.93
N ALA A 18 -18.74 -12.96 4.41
CA ALA A 18 -17.65 -12.39 3.62
C ALA A 18 -16.77 -13.45 2.94
N GLU A 19 -16.65 -14.67 3.51
CA GLU A 19 -15.92 -15.78 2.89
C GLU A 19 -16.63 -16.28 1.62
N GLN A 20 -17.94 -16.48 1.66
CA GLN A 20 -18.73 -16.86 0.48
C GLN A 20 -18.74 -15.73 -0.55
N PHE A 21 -18.93 -14.49 -0.09
CA PHE A 21 -18.84 -13.32 -0.98
C PHE A 21 -17.50 -13.27 -1.73
N ALA A 22 -16.37 -13.54 -1.05
CA ALA A 22 -15.05 -13.56 -1.69
C ALA A 22 -14.93 -14.64 -2.77
N ALA A 23 -15.54 -15.81 -2.55
CA ALA A 23 -15.55 -16.91 -3.54
C ALA A 23 -16.39 -16.53 -4.77
N ASP A 24 -17.60 -16.03 -4.58
CA ASP A 24 -18.49 -15.62 -5.65
C ASP A 24 -17.92 -14.45 -6.44
N HIS A 25 -17.32 -13.49 -5.74
CA HIS A 25 -16.67 -12.33 -6.35
C HIS A 25 -15.43 -12.70 -7.18
N LEU A 26 -14.69 -13.76 -6.78
CA LEU A 26 -13.59 -14.30 -7.58
C LEU A 26 -14.09 -14.84 -8.92
N GLU A 27 -15.16 -15.63 -8.92
CA GLU A 27 -15.73 -16.18 -10.15
C GLU A 27 -16.32 -15.06 -11.03
N PHE A 28 -16.95 -14.06 -10.44
CA PHE A 28 -17.40 -12.87 -11.17
C PHE A 28 -16.22 -12.13 -11.84
N CYS A 29 -15.12 -11.87 -11.15
CA CYS A 29 -13.94 -11.24 -11.75
C CYS A 29 -13.34 -12.07 -12.88
N LYS A 30 -13.31 -13.41 -12.73
CA LYS A 30 -12.85 -14.31 -13.79
C LYS A 30 -13.75 -14.29 -15.03
N SER A 31 -15.08 -14.18 -14.84
CA SER A 31 -16.02 -14.09 -15.95
C SER A 31 -15.85 -12.83 -16.81
N LEU A 32 -15.21 -11.81 -16.24
CA LEU A 32 -14.83 -10.57 -16.92
C LEU A 32 -13.37 -10.56 -17.42
N ASP A 33 -12.65 -11.69 -17.32
CA ASP A 33 -11.22 -11.78 -17.65
C ASP A 33 -10.33 -10.77 -16.91
N LEU A 34 -10.74 -10.36 -15.70
CA LEU A 34 -9.96 -9.47 -14.86
C LEU A 34 -8.82 -10.21 -14.17
N VAL A 35 -7.73 -9.51 -13.97
CA VAL A 35 -6.60 -9.92 -13.12
C VAL A 35 -6.45 -8.96 -11.97
N GLY A 36 -5.88 -9.41 -10.83
CA GLY A 36 -5.74 -8.50 -9.70
C GLY A 36 -5.72 -9.19 -8.35
N ARG A 37 -5.81 -8.37 -7.31
CA ARG A 37 -5.91 -8.81 -5.92
C ARG A 37 -7.03 -8.08 -5.21
N ILE A 38 -7.97 -8.85 -4.64
CA ILE A 38 -9.04 -8.33 -3.81
C ILE A 38 -8.96 -9.02 -2.46
N ILE A 39 -9.06 -8.24 -1.40
CA ILE A 39 -9.24 -8.71 -0.03
C ILE A 39 -10.65 -8.36 0.38
N VAL A 40 -11.38 -9.34 0.87
CA VAL A 40 -12.70 -9.22 1.45
C VAL A 40 -12.62 -9.56 2.93
N ALA A 41 -13.26 -8.77 3.77
CA ALA A 41 -13.43 -9.04 5.20
C ALA A 41 -14.84 -8.66 5.63
N ASP A 42 -15.21 -9.00 6.85
CA ASP A 42 -16.52 -8.61 7.41
C ASP A 42 -16.71 -7.08 7.46
N GLU A 43 -15.60 -6.33 7.49
CA GLU A 43 -15.57 -4.86 7.53
C GLU A 43 -15.64 -4.18 6.15
N GLY A 44 -15.53 -4.94 5.04
CA GLY A 44 -15.53 -4.36 3.70
C GLY A 44 -14.70 -5.10 2.66
N LEU A 45 -14.31 -4.36 1.62
CA LEU A 45 -13.46 -4.87 0.54
C LEU A 45 -12.35 -3.86 0.16
N ASN A 46 -11.23 -4.40 -0.33
CA ASN A 46 -10.07 -3.65 -0.80
C ASN A 46 -9.49 -4.36 -2.01
N GLY A 47 -9.36 -3.66 -3.12
CA GLY A 47 -8.93 -4.26 -4.36
C GLY A 47 -8.08 -3.38 -5.25
N THR A 48 -7.24 -4.08 -6.02
CA THR A 48 -6.64 -3.55 -7.25
C THR A 48 -6.89 -4.59 -8.33
N VAL A 49 -7.63 -4.22 -9.38
CA VAL A 49 -7.94 -5.08 -10.52
C VAL A 49 -7.53 -4.41 -11.83
N SER A 50 -7.20 -5.20 -12.84
CA SER A 50 -6.78 -4.72 -14.14
C SER A 50 -7.38 -5.60 -15.24
N GLY A 51 -7.75 -4.97 -16.34
CA GLY A 51 -8.33 -5.62 -17.51
C GLY A 51 -8.59 -4.63 -18.63
N THR A 52 -9.34 -5.03 -19.67
CA THR A 52 -9.76 -4.10 -20.72
C THR A 52 -10.64 -2.99 -20.14
N ALA A 53 -10.74 -1.86 -20.80
CA ALA A 53 -11.58 -0.75 -20.36
C ALA A 53 -13.05 -1.17 -20.22
N GLU A 54 -13.55 -2.05 -21.12
CA GLU A 54 -14.91 -2.59 -21.07
C GLU A 54 -15.11 -3.49 -19.84
N ALA A 55 -14.17 -4.39 -19.56
CA ALA A 55 -14.22 -5.27 -18.40
C ALA A 55 -14.17 -4.48 -17.09
N CYS A 56 -13.28 -3.49 -17.02
CA CYS A 56 -13.19 -2.57 -15.89
C CYS A 56 -14.48 -1.78 -15.67
N LYS A 57 -15.09 -1.29 -16.76
CA LYS A 57 -16.39 -0.61 -16.68
C LYS A 57 -17.49 -1.53 -16.16
N ALA A 58 -17.62 -2.73 -16.72
CA ALA A 58 -18.60 -3.72 -16.28
C ALA A 58 -18.43 -4.09 -14.79
N TYR A 59 -17.17 -4.18 -14.34
CA TYR A 59 -16.85 -4.41 -12.95
C TYR A 59 -17.30 -3.26 -12.05
N MET A 60 -16.97 -2.01 -12.40
CA MET A 60 -17.38 -0.83 -11.63
C MET A 60 -18.89 -0.71 -11.57
N ASP A 61 -19.59 -0.91 -12.69
CA ASP A 61 -21.05 -0.86 -12.77
C ASP A 61 -21.69 -1.90 -11.84
N ALA A 62 -21.16 -3.13 -11.82
CA ALA A 62 -21.67 -4.20 -10.93
C ALA A 62 -21.38 -3.91 -9.44
N VAL A 63 -20.22 -3.40 -9.10
CA VAL A 63 -19.89 -3.00 -7.73
C VAL A 63 -20.80 -1.86 -7.27
N HIS A 64 -21.02 -0.85 -8.09
CA HIS A 64 -21.92 0.27 -7.76
C HIS A 64 -23.40 -0.13 -7.70
N ALA A 65 -23.80 -1.19 -8.39
CA ALA A 65 -25.17 -1.72 -8.32
C ALA A 65 -25.50 -2.38 -6.96
N ASP A 66 -24.47 -2.81 -6.21
CA ASP A 66 -24.63 -3.29 -4.85
C ASP A 66 -24.76 -2.10 -3.89
N PRO A 67 -25.88 -1.95 -3.15
CA PRO A 67 -26.07 -0.81 -2.25
C PRO A 67 -24.98 -0.62 -1.20
N ARG A 68 -24.31 -1.71 -0.80
CA ARG A 68 -23.20 -1.69 0.16
C ARG A 68 -22.00 -0.94 -0.39
N PHE A 69 -21.78 -0.99 -1.71
CA PHE A 69 -20.60 -0.48 -2.39
C PHE A 69 -20.91 0.65 -3.39
N ALA A 70 -22.15 1.14 -3.40
CA ALA A 70 -22.61 2.18 -4.35
C ALA A 70 -21.75 3.47 -4.32
N LYS A 71 -21.05 3.74 -3.21
CA LYS A 71 -20.20 4.93 -3.04
C LYS A 71 -18.70 4.62 -3.22
N THR A 72 -18.33 3.44 -3.73
CA THR A 72 -16.93 3.09 -3.93
C THR A 72 -16.27 4.05 -4.91
N ASP A 73 -15.18 4.69 -4.48
CA ASP A 73 -14.38 5.59 -5.30
C ASP A 73 -13.26 4.80 -6.00
N PHE A 74 -13.37 4.64 -7.32
CA PHE A 74 -12.39 3.96 -8.15
C PHE A 74 -11.34 4.94 -8.68
N LYS A 75 -10.06 4.72 -8.35
CA LYS A 75 -8.93 5.41 -8.97
C LYS A 75 -8.53 4.61 -10.20
N ILE A 76 -8.73 5.20 -11.38
CA ILE A 76 -8.54 4.53 -12.67
C ILE A 76 -7.20 4.98 -13.27
N ASP A 77 -6.29 4.04 -13.54
CA ASP A 77 -5.07 4.27 -14.29
C ASP A 77 -5.18 3.62 -15.67
N GLU A 78 -4.89 4.36 -16.73
CA GLU A 78 -4.72 3.81 -18.06
C GLU A 78 -3.34 3.17 -18.16
N VAL A 79 -3.28 1.93 -18.65
CA VAL A 79 -2.05 1.13 -18.76
C VAL A 79 -1.97 0.43 -20.12
N GLU A 80 -0.76 0.16 -20.58
CA GLU A 80 -0.54 -0.52 -21.86
C GLU A 80 -0.81 -2.03 -21.77
N GLU A 81 -0.58 -2.62 -20.59
CA GLU A 81 -0.80 -4.03 -20.30
C GLU A 81 -1.39 -4.22 -18.89
N PRO A 82 -2.04 -5.36 -18.60
CA PRO A 82 -2.59 -5.62 -17.26
C PRO A 82 -1.52 -5.60 -16.17
N SER A 83 -1.82 -4.91 -15.06
CA SER A 83 -0.90 -4.73 -13.93
C SER A 83 -0.72 -5.98 -13.06
N PHE A 84 -1.35 -7.10 -13.41
CA PHE A 84 -1.25 -8.38 -12.73
C PHE A 84 -1.26 -9.53 -13.74
N ILE A 85 -0.85 -10.73 -13.28
CA ILE A 85 -0.84 -11.96 -14.11
C ILE A 85 -2.03 -12.86 -13.79
N LYS A 86 -2.56 -12.79 -12.56
CA LYS A 86 -3.62 -13.68 -12.06
C LYS A 86 -4.62 -12.92 -11.22
N MET A 87 -5.88 -13.42 -11.21
CA MET A 87 -6.92 -12.95 -10.31
C MET A 87 -6.85 -13.68 -8.97
N HIS A 88 -6.88 -12.90 -7.89
CA HIS A 88 -7.01 -13.39 -6.52
C HIS A 88 -8.07 -12.57 -5.78
N CYS A 89 -9.12 -13.21 -5.29
CA CYS A 89 -10.03 -12.64 -4.32
C CYS A 89 -10.03 -13.54 -3.09
N ARG A 90 -9.76 -13.00 -1.90
CA ARG A 90 -9.57 -13.81 -0.71
C ARG A 90 -10.22 -13.17 0.50
N TYR A 91 -10.91 -13.98 1.28
CA TYR A 91 -11.31 -13.61 2.63
C TYR A 91 -10.09 -13.44 3.54
N LYS A 92 -10.10 -12.39 4.33
CA LYS A 92 -9.14 -12.07 5.40
C LYS A 92 -9.90 -11.47 6.58
N LEU A 93 -9.27 -11.43 7.74
CA LEU A 93 -9.87 -10.85 8.95
C LEU A 93 -9.95 -9.31 8.91
N GLU A 94 -9.20 -8.68 8.01
CA GLU A 94 -9.15 -7.24 7.80
C GLU A 94 -8.90 -6.94 6.33
N ILE A 95 -9.50 -5.87 5.80
CA ILE A 95 -9.22 -5.43 4.43
C ILE A 95 -7.86 -4.74 4.29
N VAL A 96 -7.30 -4.26 5.40
CA VAL A 96 -5.92 -3.81 5.53
C VAL A 96 -5.36 -4.30 6.87
N HIS A 97 -4.21 -4.97 6.84
CA HIS A 97 -3.67 -5.63 8.02
C HIS A 97 -3.10 -4.62 9.02
N SER A 98 -3.93 -4.21 9.97
CA SER A 98 -3.58 -3.24 11.02
C SER A 98 -3.36 -3.90 12.41
N GLY A 99 -3.87 -5.10 12.61
CA GLY A 99 -3.97 -5.73 13.94
C GLY A 99 -5.10 -5.18 14.80
N LEU A 100 -5.85 -4.20 14.31
CA LEU A 100 -6.95 -3.54 15.03
C LEU A 100 -8.30 -4.13 14.59
N ARG A 101 -8.51 -5.41 14.90
CA ARG A 101 -9.67 -6.19 14.42
C ARG A 101 -10.93 -6.00 15.24
N ASN A 102 -10.79 -5.52 16.47
CA ASN A 102 -11.93 -5.37 17.37
C ASN A 102 -12.65 -4.05 17.07
N PRO A 103 -13.90 -4.08 16.54
CA PRO A 103 -14.67 -2.86 16.24
C PRO A 103 -15.07 -2.07 17.50
N GLN A 104 -14.88 -2.65 18.71
CA GLN A 104 -15.00 -1.90 19.96
C GLN A 104 -13.78 -1.02 20.23
N ILE A 105 -12.66 -1.31 19.57
CA ILE A 105 -11.45 -0.48 19.66
C ILE A 105 -11.55 0.67 18.68
N ILE A 106 -11.66 0.36 17.38
CA ILE A 106 -11.91 1.29 16.30
C ILE A 106 -12.88 0.68 15.30
N ASP A 107 -13.73 1.49 14.72
CA ASP A 107 -14.63 1.09 13.63
C ASP A 107 -14.69 2.21 12.58
N PRO A 108 -13.93 2.08 11.48
CA PRO A 108 -13.92 3.08 10.41
C PRO A 108 -15.29 3.32 9.75
N ASN A 109 -16.25 2.41 9.91
CA ASN A 109 -17.63 2.62 9.46
C ASN A 109 -18.39 3.63 10.34
N LYS A 110 -17.90 3.90 11.56
CA LYS A 110 -18.56 4.81 12.52
C LYS A 110 -17.82 6.12 12.65
N GLU A 111 -16.51 6.07 12.79
CA GLU A 111 -15.70 7.25 13.06
C GLU A 111 -14.32 7.12 12.43
N THR A 112 -13.93 8.16 11.73
CA THR A 112 -12.62 8.30 11.09
C THR A 112 -12.26 9.79 10.97
N GLY A 113 -11.01 10.11 10.65
CA GLY A 113 -10.59 11.50 10.42
C GLY A 113 -11.35 12.14 9.26
N LYS A 114 -11.51 13.46 9.31
CA LYS A 114 -12.21 14.21 8.26
C LYS A 114 -11.49 14.07 6.92
N HIS A 115 -12.22 13.67 5.88
CA HIS A 115 -11.67 13.59 4.54
C HIS A 115 -11.45 15.00 3.97
N LEU A 116 -10.26 15.22 3.43
CA LEU A 116 -9.92 16.42 2.65
C LEU A 116 -9.73 16.04 1.19
N GLU A 117 -10.40 16.76 0.31
CA GLU A 117 -10.13 16.63 -1.11
C GLU A 117 -8.69 17.09 -1.44
N PRO A 118 -8.07 16.61 -2.54
CA PRO A 118 -6.68 16.94 -2.88
C PRO A 118 -6.33 18.43 -2.82
N LYS A 119 -7.24 19.30 -3.23
CA LYS A 119 -7.03 20.77 -3.17
C LYS A 119 -7.03 21.29 -1.74
N GLU A 120 -7.96 20.85 -0.91
CA GLU A 120 -8.01 21.22 0.51
C GLU A 120 -6.77 20.74 1.27
N PHE A 121 -6.33 19.51 0.99
CA PHE A 121 -5.09 18.97 1.54
C PHE A 121 -3.88 19.83 1.14
N MET A 122 -3.78 20.22 -0.14
CA MET A 122 -2.70 21.06 -0.65
C MET A 122 -2.65 22.43 0.03
N GLU A 123 -3.80 23.05 0.31
CA GLU A 123 -3.89 24.35 0.99
C GLU A 123 -3.55 24.25 2.49
N MET A 124 -3.78 23.09 3.09
CA MET A 124 -3.64 22.92 4.53
C MET A 124 -2.26 22.40 4.95
N LYS A 125 -1.62 21.57 4.12
CA LYS A 125 -0.41 20.79 4.48
C LYS A 125 0.81 21.64 4.91
N ASP A 126 0.91 22.88 4.46
CA ASP A 126 2.07 23.74 4.70
C ASP A 126 1.87 24.75 5.86
N ARG A 127 0.77 24.61 6.62
CA ARG A 127 0.48 25.47 7.75
C ARG A 127 1.30 25.07 8.98
N ASP A 128 1.73 26.04 9.77
CA ASP A 128 2.54 25.83 10.99
C ASP A 128 1.83 25.02 12.09
N ASP A 129 0.49 25.07 12.11
CA ASP A 129 -0.37 24.34 13.04
C ASP A 129 -0.68 22.90 12.59
N VAL A 130 -0.09 22.44 11.46
CA VAL A 130 -0.36 21.16 10.81
C VAL A 130 0.86 20.24 10.84
N VAL A 131 0.61 18.96 11.02
CA VAL A 131 1.59 17.88 10.86
C VAL A 131 1.08 16.93 9.78
N VAL A 132 1.85 16.75 8.71
CA VAL A 132 1.57 15.80 7.65
C VAL A 132 2.20 14.45 8.04
N LEU A 133 1.36 13.43 8.24
CA LEU A 133 1.76 12.09 8.69
C LEU A 133 1.63 11.05 7.58
N ASP A 134 2.75 10.49 7.17
CA ASP A 134 2.77 9.30 6.32
C ASP A 134 2.49 8.05 7.15
N VAL A 135 1.35 7.40 6.93
CA VAL A 135 0.98 6.17 7.65
C VAL A 135 1.44 4.90 6.93
N ARG A 136 2.30 5.04 5.92
CA ARG A 136 2.86 3.92 5.17
C ARG A 136 4.10 3.35 5.86
N SER A 137 4.51 2.17 5.39
CA SER A 137 5.74 1.52 5.84
C SER A 137 7.00 2.23 5.31
N ASN A 138 8.13 2.02 5.96
CA ASN A 138 9.41 2.62 5.63
C ASN A 138 9.80 2.49 4.15
N TYR A 139 9.62 1.30 3.56
CA TYR A 139 9.95 1.07 2.15
C TYR A 139 9.04 1.84 1.19
N GLU A 140 7.77 2.10 1.55
CA GLU A 140 6.85 2.92 0.75
C GLU A 140 7.22 4.41 0.83
N HIS A 141 7.57 4.88 2.05
CA HIS A 141 8.02 6.25 2.29
C HIS A 141 9.35 6.55 1.59
N SER A 142 10.28 5.61 1.61
CA SER A 142 11.63 5.80 1.08
C SER A 142 11.69 6.06 -0.43
N VAL A 143 10.71 5.61 -1.21
CA VAL A 143 10.68 5.83 -2.66
C VAL A 143 9.93 7.10 -3.07
N GLY A 144 9.11 7.64 -2.18
CA GLY A 144 8.46 8.93 -2.38
C GLY A 144 7.49 9.28 -1.26
N HIS A 145 7.46 10.55 -0.90
CA HIS A 145 6.68 11.10 0.21
C HIS A 145 6.40 12.59 0.00
N PHE A 146 5.43 13.14 0.73
CA PHE A 146 5.26 14.60 0.73
C PHE A 146 6.42 15.26 1.46
N LYS A 147 6.87 16.39 0.92
CA LYS A 147 7.90 17.23 1.54
C LYS A 147 7.50 17.56 2.99
N ASN A 148 8.45 17.44 3.91
CA ASN A 148 8.27 17.65 5.35
C ASN A 148 7.26 16.70 6.05
N ALA A 149 6.79 15.65 5.39
CA ALA A 149 5.99 14.66 6.06
C ALA A 149 6.81 13.89 7.11
N ILE A 150 6.22 13.69 8.28
CA ILE A 150 6.77 12.77 9.28
C ILE A 150 6.28 11.35 9.01
N THR A 151 7.04 10.36 9.46
CA THR A 151 6.67 8.96 9.43
C THR A 151 7.03 8.30 10.76
N LEU A 152 6.37 7.20 11.05
CA LEU A 152 6.77 6.30 12.13
C LEU A 152 7.71 5.24 11.56
N ASP A 153 8.68 4.80 12.35
CA ASP A 153 9.61 3.73 11.96
C ASP A 153 8.89 2.37 12.00
N ILE A 154 8.14 2.05 10.95
CA ILE A 154 7.36 0.82 10.82
C ILE A 154 7.69 0.06 9.52
N GLU A 155 7.91 -1.23 9.66
CA GLU A 155 8.08 -2.14 8.53
C GLU A 155 6.73 -2.61 7.96
N ASN A 156 5.69 -2.62 8.80
CA ASN A 156 4.35 -3.04 8.44
C ASN A 156 3.32 -2.16 9.13
N PHE A 157 2.20 -1.89 8.47
CA PHE A 157 1.13 -1.05 9.02
C PHE A 157 0.55 -1.55 10.37
N ARG A 158 0.61 -2.85 10.67
CA ARG A 158 0.19 -3.39 11.97
C ARG A 158 1.01 -2.88 13.16
N GLU A 159 2.22 -2.36 12.92
CA GLU A 159 3.08 -1.78 13.95
C GLU A 159 2.65 -0.35 14.30
N PHE A 160 1.77 0.25 13.49
CA PHE A 160 1.30 1.61 13.68
C PHE A 160 0.64 1.81 15.06
N SER A 161 -0.17 0.85 15.51
CA SER A 161 -0.84 0.92 16.81
C SER A 161 0.12 0.90 18.01
N GLU A 162 1.28 0.26 17.87
CA GLU A 162 2.31 0.22 18.91
C GLU A 162 3.10 1.54 18.96
N LYS A 163 3.22 2.20 17.80
CA LYS A 163 4.03 3.41 17.59
C LYS A 163 3.25 4.72 17.72
N VAL A 164 1.92 4.67 17.76
CA VAL A 164 1.08 5.88 17.78
C VAL A 164 1.41 6.82 18.95
N LYS A 165 1.90 6.29 20.08
CA LYS A 165 2.32 7.08 21.24
C LYS A 165 3.51 7.99 20.96
N GLU A 166 4.34 7.68 19.98
CA GLU A 166 5.45 8.56 19.57
C GLU A 166 4.95 9.90 18.99
N LEU A 167 3.67 9.96 18.63
CA LEU A 167 3.00 11.15 18.12
C LEU A 167 2.45 12.08 19.21
N GLU A 168 2.53 11.72 20.50
CA GLU A 168 1.96 12.51 21.60
C GLU A 168 2.46 13.96 21.64
N GLN A 169 3.70 14.20 21.22
CA GLN A 169 4.30 15.54 21.08
C GLN A 169 3.54 16.45 20.11
N TYR A 170 2.71 15.90 19.23
CA TYR A 170 1.91 16.64 18.26
C TYR A 170 0.44 16.80 18.69
N LYS A 171 0.05 16.38 19.89
CA LYS A 171 -1.28 16.68 20.42
C LYS A 171 -1.47 18.20 20.48
N GLY A 172 -2.64 18.66 20.07
CA GLY A 172 -2.92 20.09 19.90
C GLY A 172 -2.58 20.68 18.52
N LYS A 173 -1.93 19.91 17.63
CA LYS A 173 -1.80 20.21 16.22
C LYS A 173 -2.84 19.45 15.39
N LYS A 174 -3.10 19.95 14.19
CA LYS A 174 -3.89 19.23 13.18
C LYS A 174 -3.03 18.14 12.54
N ILE A 175 -3.50 16.90 12.54
CA ILE A 175 -2.81 15.78 11.94
C ILE A 175 -3.44 15.47 10.58
N LEU A 176 -2.69 15.63 9.50
CA LEU A 176 -3.07 15.25 8.15
C LEU A 176 -2.45 13.91 7.78
N THR A 177 -3.23 12.84 7.78
CA THR A 177 -2.76 11.52 7.38
C THR A 177 -2.87 11.30 5.88
N TYR A 178 -1.93 10.54 5.32
CA TYR A 178 -2.02 10.06 3.95
C TYR A 178 -1.42 8.67 3.78
N CYS A 179 -1.88 7.96 2.73
CA CYS A 179 -1.26 6.74 2.23
C CYS A 179 -1.46 6.64 0.72
N THR A 180 -1.13 5.52 0.09
CA THR A 180 -1.22 5.34 -1.37
C THR A 180 -2.63 5.62 -1.91
N GLY A 181 -3.66 4.96 -1.37
CA GLY A 181 -5.04 5.04 -1.87
C GLY A 181 -6.09 5.47 -0.85
N GLY A 182 -5.71 5.76 0.40
CA GLY A 182 -6.60 6.21 1.49
C GLY A 182 -6.93 5.14 2.54
N ILE A 183 -6.90 3.85 2.21
CA ILE A 183 -7.40 2.76 3.06
C ILE A 183 -6.72 2.65 4.44
N LYS A 184 -5.40 2.84 4.52
CA LYS A 184 -4.68 2.79 5.81
C LYS A 184 -5.08 3.97 6.70
N CYS A 185 -5.37 5.12 6.08
CA CYS A 185 -5.75 6.33 6.79
C CYS A 185 -7.07 6.17 7.55
N GLU A 186 -8.01 5.40 7.06
CA GLU A 186 -9.27 5.15 7.75
C GLU A 186 -9.04 4.56 9.16
N LYS A 187 -8.20 3.53 9.26
CA LYS A 187 -7.86 2.92 10.56
C LYS A 187 -6.88 3.77 11.37
N ALA A 188 -5.90 4.40 10.72
CA ALA A 188 -4.93 5.23 11.41
C ALA A 188 -5.59 6.45 12.04
N SER A 189 -6.46 7.15 11.31
CA SER A 189 -7.16 8.33 11.81
C SER A 189 -8.18 7.99 12.90
N ALA A 190 -8.90 6.86 12.77
CA ALA A 190 -9.78 6.36 13.82
C ALA A 190 -9.01 6.06 15.12
N LEU A 191 -7.81 5.46 15.01
CA LEU A 191 -6.95 5.23 16.17
C LEU A 191 -6.44 6.53 16.78
N LEU A 192 -6.00 7.51 15.97
CA LEU A 192 -5.56 8.81 16.45
C LEU A 192 -6.66 9.53 17.25
N LEU A 193 -7.89 9.55 16.72
CA LEU A 193 -9.05 10.10 17.45
C LEU A 193 -9.24 9.44 18.79
N LYS A 194 -9.17 8.10 18.85
CA LYS A 194 -9.28 7.33 20.09
C LYS A 194 -8.14 7.62 21.07
N GLU A 195 -6.92 7.86 20.60
CA GLU A 195 -5.76 8.24 21.41
C GLU A 195 -5.80 9.72 21.86
N GLY A 196 -6.90 10.44 21.56
CA GLY A 196 -7.16 11.80 22.03
C GLY A 196 -6.56 12.91 21.18
N PHE A 197 -6.30 12.64 19.91
CA PHE A 197 -6.07 13.70 18.91
C PHE A 197 -7.41 14.27 18.48
N GLU A 198 -7.60 15.57 18.55
CA GLU A 198 -8.90 16.21 18.31
C GLU A 198 -9.11 16.58 16.84
N ASP A 199 -8.07 17.07 16.19
CA ASP A 199 -8.10 17.56 14.80
C ASP A 199 -7.37 16.59 13.86
N VAL A 200 -8.06 15.51 13.45
CA VAL A 200 -7.50 14.50 12.56
C VAL A 200 -8.17 14.54 11.21
N TYR A 201 -7.35 14.62 10.18
CA TYR A 201 -7.75 14.68 8.78
C TYR A 201 -7.05 13.60 7.96
N GLN A 202 -7.61 13.27 6.81
CA GLN A 202 -7.01 12.32 5.88
C GLN A 202 -7.18 12.76 4.43
N LEU A 203 -6.16 12.51 3.63
CA LEU A 203 -6.20 12.77 2.19
C LEU A 203 -7.15 11.80 1.51
N HIS A 204 -8.29 12.30 1.03
CA HIS A 204 -9.29 11.50 0.33
C HIS A 204 -8.70 10.91 -0.96
N GLY A 205 -8.81 9.59 -1.11
CA GLY A 205 -8.27 8.86 -2.26
C GLY A 205 -6.74 8.73 -2.28
N GLY A 206 -6.04 9.28 -1.27
CA GLY A 206 -4.60 9.15 -1.07
C GLY A 206 -3.74 9.83 -2.15
N ILE A 207 -2.48 9.44 -2.19
CA ILE A 207 -1.47 9.99 -3.12
C ILE A 207 -1.92 9.85 -4.58
N ILE A 208 -2.54 8.73 -4.95
CA ILE A 208 -2.96 8.46 -6.34
C ILE A 208 -3.99 9.50 -6.81
N LYS A 209 -5.02 9.77 -6.00
CA LYS A 209 -6.02 10.80 -6.33
C LYS A 209 -5.39 12.20 -6.33
N TYR A 210 -4.51 12.49 -5.36
CA TYR A 210 -3.78 13.74 -5.29
C TYR A 210 -2.93 14.00 -6.55
N GLY A 211 -2.23 13.00 -7.05
CA GLY A 211 -1.49 13.09 -8.31
C GLY A 211 -2.38 13.48 -9.49
N LYS A 212 -3.56 12.88 -9.58
CA LYS A 212 -4.51 13.11 -10.68
C LYS A 212 -5.19 14.47 -10.64
N GLU A 213 -5.58 14.93 -9.45
CA GLU A 213 -6.42 16.13 -9.29
C GLU A 213 -5.62 17.40 -8.94
N ALA A 214 -4.48 17.24 -8.24
CA ALA A 214 -3.60 18.33 -7.82
C ALA A 214 -2.21 18.31 -8.48
N GLY A 215 -2.01 17.43 -9.50
CA GLY A 215 -0.75 17.31 -10.22
C GLY A 215 0.40 16.76 -9.38
N GLY A 216 0.15 16.28 -8.17
CA GLY A 216 1.17 15.68 -7.29
C GLY A 216 2.19 16.69 -6.74
N LYS A 217 1.91 17.98 -6.78
CA LYS A 217 2.81 19.05 -6.29
C LYS A 217 3.30 18.74 -4.87
N ASP A 218 4.61 18.93 -4.64
CA ASP A 218 5.28 18.69 -3.35
C ASP A 218 5.30 17.21 -2.87
N PHE A 219 4.86 16.27 -3.70
CA PHE A 219 5.16 14.86 -3.52
C PHE A 219 6.51 14.59 -4.18
N GLU A 220 7.50 14.23 -3.39
CA GLU A 220 8.87 13.94 -3.84
C GLU A 220 9.00 12.44 -4.13
N GLY A 221 9.61 12.07 -5.26
CA GLY A 221 9.79 10.68 -5.68
C GLY A 221 8.59 10.06 -6.40
N GLU A 222 8.44 8.74 -6.29
CA GLU A 222 7.36 7.96 -6.89
C GLU A 222 6.46 7.32 -5.82
N CYS A 223 5.19 7.07 -6.17
CA CYS A 223 4.27 6.39 -5.27
C CYS A 223 4.42 4.87 -5.40
N TYR A 224 4.70 4.19 -4.28
CA TYR A 224 4.68 2.73 -4.24
C TYR A 224 3.24 2.20 -4.44
N VAL A 225 3.09 1.24 -5.34
CA VAL A 225 1.84 0.53 -5.62
C VAL A 225 2.00 -0.98 -5.44
N PHE A 226 0.91 -1.68 -5.13
CA PHE A 226 0.94 -3.11 -4.78
C PHE A 226 0.65 -4.03 -5.98
N ASP A 227 1.07 -3.61 -7.17
CA ASP A 227 0.95 -4.36 -8.42
C ASP A 227 2.31 -4.50 -9.13
N ASN A 228 2.32 -5.06 -10.34
CA ASN A 228 3.57 -5.34 -11.07
C ASN A 228 4.36 -4.09 -11.48
N ARG A 229 3.77 -2.91 -11.42
CA ARG A 229 4.45 -1.63 -11.70
C ARG A 229 5.41 -1.23 -10.58
N VAL A 230 5.18 -1.71 -9.35
CA VAL A 230 5.93 -1.44 -8.11
C VAL A 230 5.88 0.02 -7.67
N THR A 231 6.22 0.95 -8.57
CA THR A 231 6.10 2.40 -8.33
C THR A 231 5.46 3.09 -9.53
N VAL A 232 4.78 4.20 -9.30
CA VAL A 232 4.17 5.03 -10.34
C VAL A 232 4.50 6.51 -10.11
N PRO A 233 4.75 7.28 -11.19
CA PRO A 233 4.92 8.72 -11.07
C PRO A 233 3.58 9.36 -10.71
N VAL A 234 3.58 10.29 -9.77
CA VAL A 234 2.39 11.04 -9.35
C VAL A 234 2.58 12.55 -9.43
N ASN A 235 3.83 13.03 -9.40
CA ASN A 235 4.14 14.46 -9.51
C ASN A 235 4.47 14.82 -10.95
N SER A 236 3.55 15.54 -11.59
CA SER A 236 3.72 16.07 -12.96
C SER A 236 4.22 17.51 -12.97
N VAL A 237 4.28 18.19 -11.82
CA VAL A 237 4.67 19.59 -11.70
C VAL A 237 6.18 19.76 -11.59
N ASN A 238 6.80 19.04 -10.65
CA ASN A 238 8.23 19.08 -10.36
C ASN A 238 8.74 17.69 -9.96
N PRO A 239 8.75 16.71 -10.88
CA PRO A 239 9.13 15.33 -10.58
C PRO A 239 10.57 15.26 -10.08
N SER A 240 10.80 14.41 -9.07
CA SER A 240 12.10 14.20 -8.45
C SER A 240 12.35 12.72 -8.18
N VAL A 241 13.60 12.37 -7.86
CA VAL A 241 13.96 11.05 -7.35
C VAL A 241 14.64 11.25 -6.00
N VAL A 242 14.04 10.75 -4.94
CA VAL A 242 14.53 10.92 -3.56
C VAL A 242 15.20 9.65 -3.01
N SER A 243 14.90 8.50 -3.60
CA SER A 243 15.47 7.23 -3.15
C SER A 243 16.89 7.01 -3.66
N THR A 244 17.67 6.30 -2.87
CA THR A 244 19.05 5.95 -3.17
C THR A 244 19.27 4.43 -3.12
N CYS A 245 20.23 3.95 -3.88
CA CYS A 245 20.66 2.57 -3.84
C CYS A 245 21.15 2.19 -2.44
N LYS A 246 20.54 1.17 -1.85
CA LYS A 246 20.92 0.64 -0.52
C LYS A 246 22.41 0.28 -0.41
N ASN A 247 23.01 -0.14 -1.52
CA ASN A 247 24.38 -0.67 -1.52
C ASN A 247 25.44 0.41 -1.78
N CYS A 248 25.22 1.35 -2.69
CA CYS A 248 26.24 2.34 -3.06
C CYS A 248 25.82 3.81 -2.86
N GLY A 249 24.57 4.08 -2.45
CA GLY A 249 24.07 5.45 -2.23
C GLY A 249 23.72 6.24 -3.50
N LYS A 250 23.95 5.69 -4.70
CA LYS A 250 23.58 6.35 -5.98
C LYS A 250 22.07 6.56 -6.05
N THR A 251 21.64 7.74 -6.49
CA THR A 251 20.21 8.01 -6.72
C THR A 251 19.60 7.00 -7.68
N THR A 252 18.51 6.37 -7.29
CA THR A 252 17.77 5.40 -8.12
C THR A 252 16.33 5.29 -7.63
N LYS A 253 15.40 5.12 -8.57
CA LYS A 253 13.99 4.83 -8.26
C LYS A 253 13.67 3.32 -8.38
N LYS A 254 14.64 2.52 -8.79
CA LYS A 254 14.44 1.10 -9.03
C LYS A 254 14.30 0.35 -7.72
N MET A 255 13.06 -0.02 -7.40
CA MET A 255 12.74 -0.86 -6.26
C MET A 255 12.64 -2.32 -6.69
N ILE A 256 13.27 -3.19 -5.92
CA ILE A 256 13.30 -4.63 -6.16
C ILE A 256 12.99 -5.42 -4.90
N ASN A 257 12.68 -6.70 -5.06
CA ASN A 257 12.71 -7.68 -3.99
C ASN A 257 14.06 -8.36 -3.93
N CYS A 258 14.59 -8.62 -2.76
CA CYS A 258 15.80 -9.40 -2.61
C CYS A 258 15.64 -10.77 -3.29
N ALA A 259 16.63 -11.16 -4.13
CA ALA A 259 16.63 -12.44 -4.82
C ALA A 259 16.63 -13.65 -3.87
N ASN A 260 17.11 -13.49 -2.64
CA ASN A 260 16.98 -14.50 -1.60
C ASN A 260 15.50 -14.59 -1.14
N PRO A 261 14.78 -15.70 -1.44
CA PRO A 261 13.37 -15.84 -1.10
C PRO A 261 13.10 -15.91 0.41
N GLU A 262 14.10 -16.20 1.22
CA GLU A 262 13.97 -16.23 2.68
C GLU A 262 14.15 -14.85 3.31
N CYS A 263 14.84 -13.92 2.65
CA CYS A 263 14.94 -12.52 3.00
C CYS A 263 13.74 -11.75 2.42
N ASN A 264 13.64 -11.74 1.10
CA ASN A 264 12.59 -11.08 0.33
C ASN A 264 12.33 -9.62 0.75
N GLU A 265 13.39 -8.91 1.17
CA GLU A 265 13.33 -7.50 1.53
C GLU A 265 12.98 -6.66 0.30
N HIS A 266 12.11 -5.66 0.46
CA HIS A 266 11.86 -4.62 -0.53
C HIS A 266 12.86 -3.48 -0.31
N PHE A 267 13.63 -3.13 -1.34
CA PHE A 267 14.64 -2.08 -1.26
C PHE A 267 14.97 -1.49 -2.62
N THR A 268 15.60 -0.32 -2.64
CA THR A 268 16.06 0.33 -3.86
C THR A 268 17.49 -0.10 -4.20
N GLN A 269 17.71 -0.47 -5.47
CA GLN A 269 19.02 -0.90 -5.95
C GLN A 269 19.26 -0.39 -7.38
N CYS A 270 20.39 0.26 -7.63
CA CYS A 270 20.79 0.65 -9.00
C CYS A 270 21.19 -0.58 -9.83
N ASP A 271 21.19 -0.43 -11.15
CA ASP A 271 21.47 -1.55 -12.05
C ASP A 271 22.85 -2.15 -11.84
N GLU A 272 23.87 -1.33 -11.59
CA GLU A 272 25.24 -1.77 -11.33
C GLU A 272 25.29 -2.71 -10.11
N CYS A 273 24.79 -2.26 -8.96
CA CYS A 273 24.72 -3.10 -7.76
C CYS A 273 23.76 -4.29 -7.92
N GLY A 274 22.72 -4.15 -8.74
CA GLY A 274 21.81 -5.24 -9.07
C GLY A 274 22.53 -6.41 -9.75
N TRP A 275 23.33 -6.14 -10.73
CA TRP A 275 24.14 -7.15 -11.41
C TRP A 275 25.30 -7.65 -10.54
N GLU A 276 25.96 -6.77 -9.78
CA GLU A 276 27.04 -7.16 -8.86
C GLU A 276 26.56 -8.12 -7.77
N LEU A 277 25.39 -7.86 -7.18
CA LEU A 277 24.83 -8.63 -6.08
C LEU A 277 23.74 -9.65 -6.52
N ASP A 278 23.59 -9.90 -7.83
CA ASP A 278 22.56 -10.78 -8.38
C ASP A 278 21.14 -10.46 -7.85
N GLY A 279 20.78 -9.18 -7.71
CA GLY A 279 19.51 -8.73 -7.16
C GLY A 279 19.33 -8.99 -5.66
N CYS A 280 20.40 -9.23 -4.92
CA CYS A 280 20.36 -9.44 -3.48
C CYS A 280 20.69 -8.15 -2.71
N CYS A 281 20.15 -8.03 -1.50
CA CYS A 281 20.39 -6.87 -0.64
C CYS A 281 21.79 -6.88 0.03
N SER A 282 22.45 -8.04 0.05
CA SER A 282 23.79 -8.23 0.66
C SER A 282 24.48 -9.44 0.05
N GLU A 283 25.80 -9.56 0.29
CA GLU A 283 26.62 -10.71 -0.09
C GLU A 283 26.15 -12.01 0.60
N GLU A 284 25.67 -11.94 1.84
CA GLU A 284 25.07 -13.08 2.53
C GLU A 284 23.86 -13.63 1.76
N CYS A 285 22.97 -12.73 1.31
CA CYS A 285 21.82 -13.12 0.51
C CYS A 285 22.21 -13.63 -0.88
N LYS A 286 23.27 -13.08 -1.48
CA LYS A 286 23.81 -13.54 -2.78
C LYS A 286 24.33 -14.98 -2.69
N SER A 287 24.91 -15.36 -1.57
CA SER A 287 25.45 -16.72 -1.32
C SER A 287 24.34 -17.73 -0.97
N HIS A 288 23.08 -17.31 -0.86
CA HIS A 288 22.01 -18.21 -0.43
C HIS A 288 21.66 -19.26 -1.50
N PRO A 289 21.59 -20.58 -1.15
CA PRO A 289 21.45 -21.66 -2.13
C PRO A 289 20.12 -21.65 -2.90
N ARG A 290 19.11 -20.94 -2.40
CA ARG A 290 17.79 -20.79 -3.02
C ARG A 290 17.61 -19.42 -3.66
N LYS A 291 18.70 -18.70 -3.90
CA LYS A 291 18.67 -17.42 -4.61
C LYS A 291 17.99 -17.56 -5.97
N ARG A 292 17.07 -16.67 -6.26
CA ARG A 292 16.40 -16.58 -7.57
C ARG A 292 17.37 -16.02 -8.61
N PRO A 293 17.30 -16.46 -9.89
CA PRO A 293 18.08 -15.84 -10.95
C PRO A 293 17.69 -14.36 -11.10
N TYR A 294 18.69 -13.49 -11.17
CA TYR A 294 18.46 -12.08 -11.45
C TYR A 294 18.47 -11.84 -12.95
N ASP A 295 17.44 -11.20 -13.47
CA ASP A 295 17.23 -10.90 -14.90
C ASP A 295 17.34 -9.40 -15.22
N GLY A 296 17.80 -8.62 -14.25
CA GLY A 296 17.86 -7.16 -14.36
C GLY A 296 16.60 -6.45 -13.90
N THR A 297 15.45 -7.13 -13.78
CA THR A 297 14.19 -6.50 -13.33
C THR A 297 14.05 -6.43 -11.82
N GLY A 298 14.57 -7.44 -11.12
CA GLY A 298 14.34 -7.62 -9.68
C GLY A 298 12.90 -8.01 -9.34
N TYR A 299 12.15 -8.43 -10.36
CA TYR A 299 10.76 -8.84 -10.25
C TYR A 299 10.63 -10.35 -10.51
N TYR A 300 10.29 -11.13 -9.48
CA TYR A 300 10.36 -12.59 -9.55
C TYR A 300 8.97 -13.19 -9.71
N VAL A 301 8.61 -13.54 -10.94
CA VAL A 301 7.30 -14.09 -11.31
C VAL A 301 7.17 -15.58 -10.98
N LYS A 302 8.27 -16.35 -11.04
CA LYS A 302 8.28 -17.81 -10.78
C LYS A 302 9.48 -18.21 -9.97
N PHE A 303 9.25 -19.08 -8.98
CA PHE A 303 10.33 -19.79 -8.29
C PHE A 303 10.72 -21.03 -9.09
N PRO A 304 12.04 -21.29 -9.27
CA PRO A 304 12.51 -22.54 -9.89
C PRO A 304 12.12 -23.79 -9.06
N GLN A 305 11.85 -23.59 -7.76
CA GLN A 305 11.45 -24.64 -6.80
C GLN A 305 10.34 -24.09 -5.88
N PRO A 306 9.42 -24.94 -5.39
CA PRO A 306 8.42 -24.50 -4.42
C PRO A 306 9.08 -23.97 -3.16
N VAL A 307 8.76 -22.75 -2.82
CA VAL A 307 9.21 -22.10 -1.57
C VAL A 307 8.44 -22.74 -0.42
N ASN A 308 9.15 -23.24 0.59
CA ASN A 308 8.51 -23.68 1.82
C ASN A 308 8.02 -22.46 2.61
N THR A 309 6.77 -22.05 2.35
CA THR A 309 6.12 -20.90 2.97
C THR A 309 5.94 -21.03 4.48
N GLU A 310 5.93 -22.26 5.02
CA GLU A 310 5.88 -22.48 6.47
C GLU A 310 7.17 -22.04 7.18
N LYS A 311 8.34 -22.20 6.54
CA LYS A 311 9.61 -21.73 7.08
C LYS A 311 9.69 -20.20 7.10
N ILE A 312 9.11 -19.54 6.09
CA ILE A 312 9.04 -18.06 6.03
C ILE A 312 8.14 -17.53 7.14
N SER A 313 6.97 -18.15 7.34
CA SER A 313 6.05 -17.81 8.42
C SER A 313 6.67 -18.00 9.80
N LYS A 314 7.32 -19.17 10.04
CA LYS A 314 7.97 -19.48 11.32
C LYS A 314 9.16 -18.56 11.64
N ARG A 315 9.92 -18.08 10.63
CA ARG A 315 11.00 -17.10 10.86
C ARG A 315 10.48 -15.70 11.18
N LYS A 316 9.39 -15.26 10.54
CA LYS A 316 8.71 -14.00 10.91
C LYS A 316 8.21 -14.06 12.36
N HIS A 317 7.59 -15.16 12.79
CA HIS A 317 7.18 -15.35 14.18
C HIS A 317 8.37 -15.42 15.16
N LYS A 318 9.50 -16.02 14.81
CA LYS A 318 10.70 -16.04 15.67
C LYS A 318 11.35 -14.65 15.85
N LYS A 319 11.35 -13.79 14.84
CA LYS A 319 11.82 -12.39 14.97
C LYS A 319 10.97 -11.57 15.95
N PHE A 320 9.68 -11.87 16.05
CA PHE A 320 8.77 -11.23 17.01
C PHE A 320 8.91 -11.79 18.44
N ALA A 321 9.02 -13.12 18.59
CA ALA A 321 9.19 -13.77 19.88
C ALA A 321 10.49 -13.41 20.60
N SER A 322 11.57 -13.11 19.86
CA SER A 322 12.85 -12.69 20.47
C SER A 322 12.88 -11.23 20.94
N LYS A 323 11.91 -10.40 20.55
CA LYS A 323 11.76 -9.02 21.06
C LYS A 323 10.94 -8.95 22.34
N GLU A 324 10.11 -9.97 22.63
CA GLU A 324 9.32 -10.04 23.88
C GLU A 324 10.09 -10.59 25.09
N GLN A 325 11.32 -11.09 24.91
CA GLN A 325 12.13 -11.65 26.01
C GLN A 325 13.24 -10.70 26.52
N VAL A 326 13.22 -9.43 26.10
CA VAL A 326 14.16 -8.40 26.61
C VAL A 326 13.34 -7.20 27.08
N SER A 327 12.58 -7.41 28.13
CA SER A 327 11.99 -6.35 28.97
C SER A 327 11.93 -6.84 30.40
#